data_d8fe6a0fa0bdb998c2c193bda84a9878
#
_entry.id   d8fe6a0fa0bdb998c2c193bda84a9878
#
_cell.length_a   1.000
_cell.length_b   1.000
_cell.length_c   1.000
_cell.angle_alpha   90.00
_cell.angle_beta   90.00
_cell.angle_gamma   90.00
#
_symmetry.space_group_name_H-M   'P 1'
#
loop_
_entity.id
_entity.type
_entity.pdbx_description
1 polymer ?
#
loop_
_entity_poly.entity_id
_entity_poly.type
_entity_poly.pdbx_seq_one_letter_code
_entity_poly.pdbx_strand_id
1 'polypeptide(L)'
;MKLQLIGPMTGLPDWNYPAFHAAATMLRAQGHEVFNPAESGGGDTTLPRAYYMRASIGGLLAAEGVVLLRDWESSAGAKTELRVALALGLPVMSLDSKGPWALREEPDD
;
A
#
# COMPACT_ATOMS: atom_id res chain seq x y z
N MET A 1 2.03 2.40 -14.47
CA MET A 1 1.90 3.46 -13.45
C MET A 1 2.80 3.17 -12.26
N LYS A 2 3.19 4.20 -11.57
CA LYS A 2 3.89 4.06 -10.29
C LYS A 2 2.84 3.99 -9.19
N LEU A 3 2.66 2.82 -8.62
CA LEU A 3 1.63 2.53 -7.63
C LEU A 3 2.25 2.29 -6.26
N GLN A 4 1.59 2.77 -5.21
CA GLN A 4 1.98 2.46 -3.84
C GLN A 4 0.91 1.65 -3.16
N LEU A 5 1.31 0.58 -2.46
CA LEU A 5 0.40 -0.25 -1.69
C LEU A 5 0.13 0.37 -0.33
N ILE A 6 -1.12 0.32 0.09
CA ILE A 6 -1.57 0.79 1.40
C ILE A 6 -2.39 -0.33 2.03
N GLY A 7 -2.04 -0.73 3.24
CA GLY A 7 -2.77 -1.79 3.92
C GLY A 7 -2.29 -2.02 5.34
N PRO A 8 -2.98 -2.92 6.07
CA PRO A 8 -2.67 -3.17 7.47
C PRO A 8 -1.43 -4.04 7.61
N MET A 9 -0.64 -3.79 8.64
CA MET A 9 0.54 -4.58 9.00
C MET A 9 0.55 -4.92 10.48
N THR A 10 0.45 -3.92 11.34
CA THR A 10 0.59 -4.07 12.79
C THR A 10 -0.44 -5.03 13.37
N GLY A 11 0.02 -6.01 14.12
CA GLY A 11 -0.86 -6.97 14.79
C GLY A 11 -1.28 -8.15 13.94
N LEU A 12 -0.88 -8.20 12.66
CA LEU A 12 -1.20 -9.31 11.79
C LEU A 12 -0.03 -10.30 11.70
N PRO A 13 -0.30 -11.59 11.42
CA PRO A 13 0.78 -12.56 11.23
C PRO A 13 1.76 -12.09 10.16
N ASP A 14 3.05 -12.20 10.47
CA ASP A 14 4.14 -11.79 9.57
C ASP A 14 3.98 -10.35 9.07
N TRP A 15 3.36 -9.47 9.89
CA TRP A 15 3.12 -8.06 9.53
C TRP A 15 2.34 -7.91 8.21
N ASN A 16 1.56 -8.94 7.86
CA ASN A 16 0.81 -9.00 6.60
C ASN A 16 1.71 -8.90 5.36
N TYR A 17 3.00 -9.12 5.49
CA TYR A 17 3.94 -9.04 4.38
C TYR A 17 3.58 -9.97 3.22
N PRO A 18 3.09 -11.21 3.45
CA PRO A 18 2.69 -12.06 2.32
C PRO A 18 1.65 -11.42 1.41
N ALA A 19 0.68 -10.70 1.96
CA ALA A 19 -0.33 -10.02 1.15
C ALA A 19 0.28 -8.87 0.34
N PHE A 20 1.19 -8.11 0.96
CA PHE A 20 1.89 -7.03 0.26
C PHE A 20 2.75 -7.57 -0.87
N HIS A 21 3.50 -8.64 -0.63
CA HIS A 21 4.35 -9.23 -1.65
C HIS A 21 3.54 -9.82 -2.80
N ALA A 22 2.43 -10.48 -2.51
CA ALA A 22 1.56 -11.05 -3.54
C ALA A 22 0.98 -9.94 -4.42
N ALA A 23 0.50 -8.85 -3.82
CA ALA A 23 -0.02 -7.71 -4.57
C ALA A 23 1.05 -7.07 -5.44
N ALA A 24 2.25 -6.86 -4.88
CA ALA A 24 3.34 -6.26 -5.64
C ALA A 24 3.75 -7.12 -6.82
N THR A 25 3.86 -8.44 -6.61
CA THR A 25 4.23 -9.37 -7.68
C THR A 25 3.22 -9.31 -8.82
N MET A 26 1.95 -9.33 -8.49
CA MET A 26 0.88 -9.32 -9.49
C MET A 26 0.89 -7.99 -10.28
N LEU A 27 0.97 -6.86 -9.58
CA LEU A 27 0.95 -5.57 -10.24
C LEU A 27 2.19 -5.34 -11.09
N ARG A 28 3.35 -5.78 -10.62
CA ARG A 28 4.60 -5.70 -11.41
C ARG A 28 4.52 -6.55 -12.67
N ALA A 29 3.87 -7.71 -12.57
CA ALA A 29 3.65 -8.58 -13.74
C ALA A 29 2.73 -7.91 -14.79
N GLN A 30 1.89 -6.97 -14.35
CA GLN A 30 1.02 -6.21 -15.26
C GLN A 30 1.71 -4.95 -15.81
N GLY A 31 2.98 -4.76 -15.51
CA GLY A 31 3.76 -3.65 -16.05
C GLY A 31 3.82 -2.40 -15.18
N HIS A 32 3.33 -2.46 -13.94
CA HIS A 32 3.40 -1.33 -13.02
C HIS A 32 4.71 -1.32 -12.24
N GLU A 33 5.20 -0.12 -11.91
CA GLU A 33 6.19 0.04 -10.86
C GLU A 33 5.44 0.08 -9.54
N VAL A 34 5.93 -0.63 -8.54
CA VAL A 34 5.21 -0.75 -7.25
C VAL A 34 6.15 -0.41 -6.11
N PHE A 35 5.75 0.57 -5.30
CA PHE A 35 6.36 0.79 -4.00
C PHE A 35 5.64 -0.11 -3.01
N ASN A 36 6.38 -1.10 -2.50
CA ASN A 36 5.86 -2.06 -1.54
C ASN A 36 6.44 -1.75 -0.15
N PRO A 37 5.62 -1.24 0.80
CA PRO A 37 6.11 -0.90 2.13
C PRO A 37 6.75 -2.08 2.86
N ALA A 38 6.38 -3.31 2.53
CA ALA A 38 6.98 -4.49 3.15
C ALA A 38 8.45 -4.67 2.79
N GLU A 39 8.93 -3.99 1.76
CA GLU A 39 10.34 -4.01 1.36
C GLU A 39 11.15 -2.94 2.06
N SER A 40 10.51 -1.99 2.74
CA SER A 40 11.19 -0.93 3.46
C SER A 40 12.00 -1.50 4.63
N GLY A 41 13.17 -0.93 4.87
CA GLY A 41 14.06 -1.40 5.94
C GLY A 41 14.72 -2.74 5.67
N GLY A 42 14.63 -3.26 4.43
CA GLY A 42 15.26 -4.53 4.08
C GLY A 42 14.67 -5.72 4.82
N GLY A 43 13.42 -5.64 5.26
CA GLY A 43 12.77 -6.71 6.02
C GLY A 43 12.99 -6.62 7.53
N ASP A 44 13.71 -5.61 8.01
CA ASP A 44 13.91 -5.41 9.45
C ASP A 44 12.62 -4.88 10.08
N THR A 45 12.03 -5.68 10.99
CA THR A 45 10.78 -5.31 11.67
C THR A 45 11.02 -4.62 13.00
N THR A 46 12.27 -4.35 13.36
CA THR A 46 12.62 -3.74 14.65
C THR A 46 12.82 -2.22 14.58
N LEU A 47 12.76 -1.65 13.36
CA LEU A 47 12.93 -0.21 13.18
C LEU A 47 11.73 0.55 13.77
N PRO A 48 11.93 1.80 14.22
CA PRO A 48 10.84 2.59 14.76
C PRO A 48 9.71 2.78 13.76
N ARG A 49 8.47 2.86 14.27
CA ARG A 49 7.30 3.10 13.43
C ARG A 49 7.47 4.34 12.54
N ALA A 50 8.09 5.39 13.07
CA ALA A 50 8.33 6.61 12.31
C ALA A 50 9.19 6.37 11.07
N TYR A 51 10.12 5.41 11.12
CA TYR A 51 10.92 5.06 9.97
C TYR A 51 10.06 4.58 8.81
N TYR A 52 9.17 3.62 9.10
CA TYR A 52 8.29 3.06 8.06
C TYR A 52 7.30 4.10 7.54
N MET A 53 6.77 4.92 8.44
CA MET A 53 5.82 5.96 8.06
C MET A 53 6.47 7.00 7.16
N ARG A 54 7.71 7.41 7.47
CA ARG A 54 8.44 8.35 6.61
C ARG A 54 8.70 7.77 5.23
N ALA A 55 9.07 6.49 5.17
CA ALA A 55 9.31 5.83 3.90
C ALA A 55 8.03 5.76 3.07
N SER A 56 6.91 5.40 3.70
CA SER A 56 5.61 5.32 3.03
C SER A 56 5.13 6.67 2.53
N ILE A 57 5.16 7.69 3.38
CA ILE A 57 4.74 9.03 2.99
C ILE A 57 5.64 9.57 1.89
N GLY A 58 6.96 9.35 2.01
CA GLY A 58 7.90 9.74 0.97
C GLY A 58 7.62 9.10 -0.37
N GLY A 59 7.21 7.82 -0.35
CA GLY A 59 6.83 7.12 -1.57
C GLY A 59 5.62 7.73 -2.25
N LEU A 60 4.66 8.25 -1.48
CA LEU A 60 3.46 8.88 -2.02
C LEU A 60 3.77 10.10 -2.87
N LEU A 61 4.83 10.82 -2.53
CA LEU A 61 5.22 12.01 -3.30
C LEU A 61 5.65 11.66 -4.73
N ALA A 62 6.13 10.45 -4.96
CA ALA A 62 6.56 9.99 -6.27
C ALA A 62 5.51 9.10 -6.95
N ALA A 63 4.46 8.70 -6.24
CA ALA A 63 3.47 7.78 -6.76
C ALA A 63 2.51 8.46 -7.73
N GLU A 64 1.98 7.67 -8.66
CA GLU A 64 0.95 8.11 -9.58
C GLU A 64 -0.43 7.60 -9.18
N GLY A 65 -0.49 6.71 -8.22
CA GLY A 65 -1.74 6.18 -7.67
C GLY A 65 -1.46 5.30 -6.48
N VAL A 66 -2.51 4.96 -5.72
CA VAL A 66 -2.40 4.07 -4.56
C VAL A 66 -3.35 2.90 -4.72
N VAL A 67 -2.97 1.76 -4.14
CA VAL A 67 -3.77 0.53 -4.16
C VAL A 67 -4.02 0.09 -2.73
N LEU A 68 -5.29 0.04 -2.36
CA LEU A 68 -5.71 -0.38 -1.02
C LEU A 68 -5.80 -1.90 -0.96
N LEU A 69 -5.13 -2.47 0.04
CA LEU A 69 -5.26 -3.90 0.33
C LEU A 69 -6.45 -4.15 1.24
N ARG A 70 -6.88 -5.41 1.31
CA ARG A 70 -8.01 -5.81 2.15
C ARG A 70 -7.78 -5.37 3.60
N ASP A 71 -8.86 -4.92 4.24
CA ASP A 71 -8.88 -4.54 5.66
C ASP A 71 -8.00 -3.33 6.00
N TRP A 72 -7.71 -2.50 5.02
CA TRP A 72 -6.93 -1.28 5.25
C TRP A 72 -7.59 -0.38 6.31
N GLU A 73 -8.92 -0.43 6.42
CA GLU A 73 -9.68 0.40 7.36
C GLU A 73 -9.35 0.09 8.82
N SER A 74 -8.84 -1.10 9.09
CA SER A 74 -8.46 -1.50 10.45
C SER A 74 -7.12 -0.92 10.89
N SER A 75 -6.40 -0.24 10.01
CA SER A 75 -5.05 0.27 10.29
C SER A 75 -5.03 1.79 10.36
N ALA A 76 -4.62 2.32 11.51
CA ALA A 76 -4.45 3.76 11.67
C ALA A 76 -3.40 4.32 10.70
N GLY A 77 -2.30 3.58 10.49
CA GLY A 77 -1.26 3.97 9.56
C GLY A 77 -1.75 4.02 8.12
N ALA A 78 -2.51 3.00 7.70
CA ALA A 78 -3.09 2.96 6.37
C ALA A 78 -4.05 4.13 6.13
N LYS A 79 -4.87 4.46 7.13
CA LYS A 79 -5.78 5.60 7.03
C LYS A 79 -5.02 6.92 6.88
N THR A 80 -3.93 7.08 7.61
CA THR A 80 -3.08 8.28 7.50
C THR A 80 -2.49 8.39 6.10
N GLU A 81 -1.96 7.30 5.59
CA GLU A 81 -1.39 7.28 4.24
C GLU A 81 -2.44 7.59 3.18
N LEU A 82 -3.65 7.06 3.32
CA LEU A 82 -4.74 7.34 2.40
C LEU A 82 -5.12 8.82 2.41
N ARG A 83 -5.17 9.44 3.60
CA ARG A 83 -5.46 10.88 3.70
C ARG A 83 -4.42 11.71 2.96
N VAL A 84 -3.14 11.36 3.09
CA VAL A 84 -2.08 12.04 2.36
C VAL A 84 -2.23 11.84 0.86
N ALA A 85 -2.51 10.60 0.43
CA ALA A 85 -2.71 10.31 -0.99
C ALA A 85 -3.85 11.14 -1.58
N LEU A 86 -4.97 11.24 -0.87
CA LEU A 86 -6.11 12.05 -1.30
C LEU A 86 -5.75 13.54 -1.36
N ALA A 87 -5.00 14.02 -0.36
CA ALA A 87 -4.55 15.42 -0.35
C ALA A 87 -3.62 15.72 -1.52
N LEU A 88 -2.87 14.73 -2.00
CA LEU A 88 -1.98 14.86 -3.15
C LEU A 88 -2.72 14.69 -4.49
N GLY A 89 -4.01 14.38 -4.44
CA GLY A 89 -4.79 14.17 -5.67
C GLY A 89 -4.53 12.85 -6.36
N LEU A 90 -3.98 11.86 -5.65
CA LEU A 90 -3.69 10.58 -6.26
C LEU A 90 -4.96 9.75 -6.45
N PRO A 91 -5.14 9.10 -7.62
CA PRO A 91 -6.23 8.15 -7.78
C PRO A 91 -6.07 6.97 -6.81
N VAL A 92 -7.21 6.53 -6.27
CA VAL A 92 -7.27 5.45 -5.29
C VAL A 92 -7.94 4.25 -5.93
N MET A 93 -7.26 3.11 -5.87
CA MET A 93 -7.74 1.86 -6.41
C MET A 93 -7.72 0.81 -5.29
N SER A 94 -8.51 -0.23 -5.44
CA SER A 94 -8.48 -1.35 -4.50
C SER A 94 -8.37 -2.65 -5.28
N LEU A 95 -7.82 -3.68 -4.62
CA LEU A 95 -7.82 -5.01 -5.21
C LEU A 95 -9.18 -5.66 -5.01
N ASP A 96 -9.68 -6.32 -6.05
CA ASP A 96 -10.93 -7.05 -5.97
C ASP A 96 -10.76 -8.21 -5.00
N SER A 97 -11.68 -8.33 -4.05
CA SER A 97 -11.66 -9.39 -3.05
C SER A 97 -12.09 -10.75 -3.61
N LYS A 98 -12.59 -10.80 -4.83
CA LYS A 98 -13.24 -11.98 -5.39
C LYS A 98 -12.38 -12.81 -6.34
N GLY A 99 -11.10 -12.71 -6.25
CA GLY A 99 -10.33 -13.58 -7.10
C GLY A 99 -9.05 -12.95 -7.57
N PRO A 100 -8.46 -13.41 -8.66
CA PRO A 100 -7.15 -12.88 -8.98
C PRO A 100 -7.27 -11.39 -9.30
N TRP A 101 -7.01 -10.61 -8.35
CA TRP A 101 -6.45 -9.28 -8.37
C TRP A 101 -6.88 -8.39 -9.55
N ALA A 102 -8.11 -7.92 -9.58
CA ALA A 102 -8.53 -6.86 -10.47
C ALA A 102 -8.46 -5.53 -9.72
N LEU A 103 -7.84 -4.53 -10.31
CA LEU A 103 -7.86 -3.19 -9.76
C LEU A 103 -9.23 -2.58 -9.97
N ARG A 104 -9.75 -1.96 -8.93
CA ARG A 104 -11.00 -1.25 -8.98
C ARG A 104 -10.78 0.16 -8.46
N GLU A 105 -11.17 1.15 -9.26
CA GLU A 105 -11.08 2.53 -8.86
C GLU A 105 -12.13 2.85 -7.80
N GLU A 106 -11.70 3.47 -6.70
CA GLU A 106 -12.61 3.86 -5.63
C GLU A 106 -13.25 5.20 -5.94
N PRO A 107 -14.54 5.39 -5.61
CA PRO A 107 -15.19 6.67 -5.84
C PRO A 107 -14.63 7.75 -4.93
N ASP A 108 -14.59 8.96 -5.49
CA ASP A 108 -14.20 10.16 -4.75
C ASP A 108 -15.39 10.65 -3.94
N ASP A 109 -15.35 10.48 -2.67
CA ASP A 109 -16.40 11.05 -1.84
C ASP A 109 -15.85 11.78 -0.68
#